data_d0cce5e2ae24a6a6c7df6a598fa6e4b5
#
_entry.id   d0cce5e2ae24a6a6c7df6a598fa6e4b5
#
_cell.length_a   1.000
_cell.length_b   1.000
_cell.length_c   1.000
_cell.angle_alpha   90.00
_cell.angle_beta   90.00
_cell.angle_gamma   90.00
#
_symmetry.space_group_name_H-M   'P 1'
#
loop_
_entity.id
_entity.type
_entity.pdbx_description
1 polymer ?
#
loop_
_entity_poly.entity_id
_entity_poly.type
_entity_poly.pdbx_seq_one_letter_code
_entity_poly.pdbx_strand_id
1 'polypeptide(L)'
;MFNCFTDQKGNFKECLSKDIKGLLSLHEASYLGFEGENLLDEAREFTTMHLKDLKGDVSRTLKEEVRHSLEMPLHRRMRRLEQRWYIDAYNMKEAHDRKLLELAKLDFNIVQSVHQRDLKDMSRYNSHHVPIILHIVHTKFILPKYILHFVHIQRPIFLQKMNQKNYSYNF
;
A
#
# COMPACT_ATOMS: atom_id res chain seq x y z
N MET A 1 12.98 11.32 -13.22
CA MET A 1 12.70 10.02 -12.61
C MET A 1 11.62 9.23 -13.37
N PHE A 2 10.60 9.87 -13.96
CA PHE A 2 9.51 9.20 -14.70
C PHE A 2 9.80 8.89 -16.18
N ASN A 3 10.94 9.36 -16.74
CA ASN A 3 11.29 9.15 -18.16
C ASN A 3 11.40 7.67 -18.58
N CYS A 4 11.55 6.74 -17.62
CA CYS A 4 11.52 5.29 -17.92
C CYS A 4 10.12 4.78 -18.27
N PHE A 5 9.06 5.47 -17.87
CA PHE A 5 7.67 5.10 -18.10
C PHE A 5 7.05 5.78 -19.32
N THR A 6 7.68 6.87 -19.81
CA THR A 6 7.20 7.63 -20.98
C THR A 6 8.02 7.32 -22.22
N ASP A 7 7.41 7.51 -23.38
CA ASP A 7 8.06 7.47 -24.68
C ASP A 7 8.71 8.84 -25.03
N GLN A 8 9.32 8.95 -26.22
CA GLN A 8 9.94 10.20 -26.68
C GLN A 8 8.90 11.32 -26.91
N LYS A 9 7.61 11.00 -26.97
CA LYS A 9 6.50 11.94 -27.16
C LYS A 9 5.86 12.36 -25.84
N GLY A 10 6.31 11.81 -24.70
CA GLY A 10 5.77 12.08 -23.38
C GLY A 10 4.59 11.19 -22.98
N ASN A 11 4.13 10.29 -23.84
CA ASN A 11 3.03 9.38 -23.52
C ASN A 11 3.53 8.16 -22.72
N PHE A 12 2.66 7.57 -21.89
CA PHE A 12 3.00 6.32 -21.20
C PHE A 12 3.19 5.17 -22.20
N LYS A 13 4.24 4.40 -21.99
CA LYS A 13 4.58 3.27 -22.86
C LYS A 13 3.50 2.21 -22.83
N GLU A 14 3.09 1.71 -23.98
CA GLU A 14 2.09 0.65 -24.11
C GLU A 14 2.49 -0.65 -23.41
N CYS A 15 3.80 -0.92 -23.29
CA CYS A 15 4.29 -2.11 -22.55
C CYS A 15 3.91 -2.11 -21.06
N LEU A 16 3.64 -0.93 -20.45
CA LEU A 16 3.17 -0.82 -19.07
C LEU A 16 1.78 -1.43 -18.88
N SER A 17 0.93 -1.38 -19.88
CA SER A 17 -0.43 -1.93 -19.79
C SER A 17 -0.45 -3.44 -19.52
N LYS A 18 0.64 -4.14 -19.82
CA LYS A 18 0.80 -5.59 -19.59
C LYS A 18 1.43 -5.92 -18.23
N ASP A 19 2.08 -4.96 -17.56
CA ASP A 19 2.68 -5.15 -16.23
C ASP A 19 1.75 -4.62 -15.14
N ILE A 20 0.84 -5.46 -14.67
CA ILE A 20 -0.14 -5.11 -13.64
C ILE A 20 0.53 -4.63 -12.34
N LYS A 21 1.66 -5.22 -11.96
CA LYS A 21 2.39 -4.80 -10.75
C LYS A 21 3.05 -3.45 -10.92
N GLY A 22 3.59 -3.18 -12.11
CA GLY A 22 4.11 -1.87 -12.48
C GLY A 22 3.00 -0.81 -12.49
N LEU A 23 1.83 -1.14 -13.07
CA LEU A 23 0.65 -0.27 -13.05
C LEU A 23 0.17 0.05 -11.64
N LEU A 24 0.10 -0.96 -10.74
CA LEU A 24 -0.24 -0.74 -9.33
C LEU A 24 0.74 0.20 -8.63
N SER A 25 2.05 -0.02 -8.84
CA SER A 25 3.07 0.82 -8.23
C SER A 25 3.00 2.26 -8.74
N LEU A 26 2.77 2.46 -10.04
CA LEU A 26 2.61 3.78 -10.65
C LEU A 26 1.30 4.44 -10.18
N HIS A 27 0.22 3.67 -10.04
CA HIS A 27 -1.07 4.15 -9.52
C HIS A 27 -0.92 4.70 -8.09
N GLU A 28 -0.31 3.93 -7.18
CA GLU A 28 -0.08 4.39 -5.81
C GLU A 28 0.86 5.61 -5.75
N ALA A 29 1.90 5.64 -6.59
CA ALA A 29 2.82 6.77 -6.66
C ALA A 29 2.14 8.05 -7.19
N SER A 30 1.18 7.92 -8.11
CA SER A 30 0.48 9.08 -8.70
C SER A 30 -0.32 9.89 -7.68
N TYR A 31 -0.71 9.30 -6.57
CA TYR A 31 -1.41 9.99 -5.48
C TYR A 31 -0.50 10.79 -4.54
N LEU A 32 0.84 10.68 -4.71
CA LEU A 32 1.81 11.44 -3.92
C LEU A 32 2.25 12.73 -4.63
N GLY A 33 1.60 13.10 -5.74
CA GLY A 33 1.87 14.31 -6.50
C GLY A 33 1.51 15.57 -5.74
N PHE A 34 2.26 16.63 -6.03
CA PHE A 34 1.94 17.99 -5.60
C PHE A 34 1.09 18.70 -6.64
N GLU A 35 0.42 19.77 -6.22
CA GLU A 35 -0.36 20.61 -7.13
C GLU A 35 0.54 21.17 -8.25
N GLY A 36 0.13 20.95 -9.52
CA GLY A 36 0.89 21.36 -10.71
C GLY A 36 1.77 20.24 -11.31
N GLU A 37 1.83 19.05 -10.73
CA GLU A 37 2.52 17.90 -11.32
C GLU A 37 1.61 17.13 -12.29
N ASN A 38 1.30 17.73 -13.46
CA ASN A 38 0.38 17.18 -14.46
C ASN A 38 0.70 15.74 -14.86
N LEU A 39 2.00 15.38 -14.91
CA LEU A 39 2.43 14.03 -15.28
C LEU A 39 1.90 12.96 -14.30
N LEU A 40 1.76 13.28 -13.01
CA LEU A 40 1.21 12.34 -12.03
C LEU A 40 -0.32 12.23 -12.13
N ASP A 41 -1.00 13.31 -12.52
CA ASP A 41 -2.43 13.27 -12.81
C ASP A 41 -2.71 12.41 -14.05
N GLU A 42 -1.94 12.58 -15.13
CA GLU A 42 -2.00 11.73 -16.32
C GLU A 42 -1.68 10.26 -15.99
N ALA A 43 -0.67 10.01 -15.14
CA ALA A 43 -0.33 8.67 -14.67
C ALA A 43 -1.49 8.02 -13.92
N ARG A 44 -2.20 8.78 -13.10
CA ARG A 44 -3.36 8.31 -12.36
C ARG A 44 -4.52 7.91 -13.29
N GLU A 45 -4.81 8.72 -14.28
CA GLU A 45 -5.84 8.41 -15.28
C GLU A 45 -5.48 7.17 -16.09
N PHE A 46 -4.26 7.14 -16.63
CA PHE A 46 -3.73 6.01 -17.39
C PHE A 46 -3.80 4.70 -16.61
N THR A 47 -3.28 4.68 -15.38
CA THR A 47 -3.24 3.48 -14.55
C THR A 47 -4.64 3.04 -14.12
N THR A 48 -5.52 3.99 -13.77
CA THR A 48 -6.91 3.70 -13.38
C THR A 48 -7.68 3.04 -14.53
N MET A 49 -7.51 3.53 -15.74
CA MET A 49 -8.16 2.97 -16.94
C MET A 49 -7.71 1.52 -17.17
N HIS A 50 -6.40 1.27 -17.17
CA HIS A 50 -5.86 -0.06 -17.44
C HIS A 50 -6.12 -1.05 -16.30
N LEU A 51 -6.09 -0.61 -15.03
CA LEU A 51 -6.40 -1.47 -13.88
C LEU A 51 -7.88 -1.84 -13.78
N LYS A 52 -8.79 -1.01 -14.29
CA LYS A 52 -10.23 -1.34 -14.40
C LYS A 52 -10.53 -2.30 -15.55
N ASP A 53 -9.78 -2.23 -16.65
CA ASP A 53 -9.99 -3.05 -17.84
C ASP A 53 -9.06 -4.28 -17.89
N LEU A 54 -8.74 -4.84 -16.71
CA LEU A 54 -7.89 -6.03 -16.63
C LEU A 54 -8.54 -7.22 -17.33
N LYS A 55 -8.00 -7.59 -18.50
CA LYS A 55 -8.38 -8.76 -19.29
C LYS A 55 -7.32 -9.85 -19.12
N GLY A 56 -7.76 -11.10 -18.99
CA GLY A 56 -6.87 -12.26 -18.96
C GLY A 56 -6.87 -13.03 -17.65
N ASP A 57 -6.04 -14.06 -17.61
CA ASP A 57 -5.89 -14.94 -16.45
C ASP A 57 -4.95 -14.32 -15.42
N VAL A 58 -5.52 -13.44 -14.61
CA VAL A 58 -4.83 -12.78 -13.50
C VAL A 58 -5.10 -13.54 -12.21
N SER A 59 -4.06 -13.83 -11.44
CA SER A 59 -4.22 -14.54 -10.16
C SER A 59 -5.22 -13.84 -9.24
N ARG A 60 -5.97 -14.62 -8.46
CA ARG A 60 -6.98 -14.10 -7.54
C ARG A 60 -6.39 -13.08 -6.56
N THR A 61 -5.19 -13.34 -6.06
CA THR A 61 -4.48 -12.44 -5.13
C THR A 61 -4.18 -11.09 -5.76
N LEU A 62 -3.74 -11.08 -7.03
CA LEU A 62 -3.43 -9.84 -7.72
C LEU A 62 -4.70 -9.05 -8.09
N LYS A 63 -5.79 -9.73 -8.44
CA LYS A 63 -7.11 -9.08 -8.63
C LYS A 63 -7.57 -8.39 -7.36
N GLU A 64 -7.38 -9.01 -6.20
CA GLU A 64 -7.74 -8.43 -4.91
C GLU A 64 -6.86 -7.24 -4.56
N GLU A 65 -5.55 -7.31 -4.82
CA GLU A 65 -4.64 -6.17 -4.66
C GLU A 65 -5.06 -4.97 -5.53
N VAL A 66 -5.43 -5.22 -6.78
CA VAL A 66 -5.93 -4.18 -7.70
C VAL A 66 -7.23 -3.57 -7.20
N ARG A 67 -8.20 -4.39 -6.82
CA ARG A 67 -9.49 -3.93 -6.28
C ARG A 67 -9.26 -3.02 -5.06
N HIS A 68 -8.41 -3.45 -4.15
CA HIS A 68 -8.10 -2.72 -2.93
C HIS A 68 -7.40 -1.38 -3.22
N SER A 69 -6.50 -1.35 -4.20
CA SER A 69 -5.80 -0.12 -4.61
C SER A 69 -6.75 0.88 -5.28
N LEU A 70 -7.68 0.40 -6.12
CA LEU A 70 -8.67 1.25 -6.77
C LEU A 70 -9.73 1.80 -5.81
N GLU A 71 -10.04 1.10 -4.71
CA GLU A 71 -10.98 1.59 -3.70
C GLU A 71 -10.42 2.80 -2.93
N MET A 72 -9.17 2.70 -2.51
CA MET A 72 -8.52 3.78 -1.76
C MET A 72 -6.99 3.68 -1.90
N PRO A 73 -6.29 4.75 -2.27
CA PRO A 73 -4.83 4.76 -2.36
C PRO A 73 -4.19 4.55 -0.98
N LEU A 74 -3.03 3.87 -0.97
CA LEU A 74 -2.34 3.41 0.23
C LEU A 74 -2.08 4.52 1.26
N HIS A 75 -1.72 5.72 0.82
CA HIS A 75 -1.42 6.84 1.72
C HIS A 75 -2.65 7.39 2.46
N ARG A 76 -3.88 7.11 1.98
CA ARG A 76 -5.14 7.49 2.63
C ARG A 76 -5.72 6.39 3.50
N ARG A 77 -5.18 5.16 3.43
CA ARG A 77 -5.68 4.03 4.21
C ARG A 77 -5.27 4.14 5.67
N MET A 78 -6.16 3.70 6.55
CA MET A 78 -5.81 3.55 7.97
C MET A 78 -4.82 2.41 8.13
N ARG A 79 -3.61 2.71 8.62
CA ARG A 79 -2.50 1.75 8.74
C ARG A 79 -2.88 0.45 9.44
N ARG A 80 -3.73 0.54 10.48
CA ARG A 80 -4.14 -0.63 11.26
C ARG A 80 -5.06 -1.56 10.47
N LEU A 81 -6.00 -1.00 9.71
CA LEU A 81 -6.88 -1.76 8.83
C LEU A 81 -6.09 -2.36 7.66
N GLU A 82 -5.15 -1.61 7.11
CA GLU A 82 -4.27 -2.07 6.06
C GLU A 82 -3.39 -3.24 6.50
N GLN A 83 -2.85 -3.21 7.71
CA GLN A 83 -2.11 -4.34 8.29
C GLN A 83 -2.97 -5.60 8.38
N ARG A 84 -4.19 -5.48 8.86
CA ARG A 84 -5.12 -6.60 8.96
C ARG A 84 -5.40 -7.19 7.58
N TRP A 85 -5.75 -6.33 6.63
CA TRP A 85 -5.99 -6.74 5.25
C TRP A 85 -4.76 -7.43 4.65
N TYR A 86 -3.56 -6.86 4.86
CA TYR A 86 -2.32 -7.40 4.29
C TYR A 86 -1.95 -8.77 4.87
N ILE A 87 -2.19 -9.02 6.16
CA ILE A 87 -2.00 -10.35 6.78
C ILE A 87 -2.89 -11.38 6.08
N ASP A 88 -4.16 -11.05 5.84
CA ASP A 88 -5.10 -11.94 5.19
C ASP A 88 -4.73 -12.16 3.70
N ALA A 89 -4.36 -11.09 2.99
CA ALA A 89 -3.91 -11.16 1.59
C ALA A 89 -2.59 -11.95 1.44
N TYR A 90 -1.65 -11.79 2.38
CA TYR A 90 -0.39 -12.54 2.39
C TYR A 90 -0.60 -14.03 2.63
N ASN A 91 -1.54 -14.39 3.50
CA ASN A 91 -1.91 -15.78 3.76
C ASN A 91 -2.50 -16.50 2.51
N MET A 92 -3.09 -15.73 1.58
CA MET A 92 -3.64 -16.27 0.33
C MET A 92 -2.57 -16.52 -0.75
N LYS A 93 -1.34 -16.03 -0.57
CA LYS A 93 -0.25 -16.25 -1.53
C LYS A 93 0.28 -17.68 -1.42
N GLU A 94 0.43 -18.36 -2.55
CA GLU A 94 0.92 -19.76 -2.59
C GLU A 94 2.33 -19.89 -1.98
N ALA A 95 3.20 -18.92 -2.22
CA ALA A 95 4.56 -18.89 -1.73
C ALA A 95 4.73 -17.87 -0.58
N HIS A 96 3.98 -18.05 0.54
CA HIS A 96 4.16 -17.23 1.73
C HIS A 96 5.09 -17.91 2.75
N ASP A 97 5.89 -17.11 3.47
CA ASP A 97 6.65 -17.62 4.61
C ASP A 97 5.72 -17.76 5.82
N ARG A 98 5.50 -19.00 6.25
CA ARG A 98 4.62 -19.31 7.38
C ARG A 98 5.10 -18.69 8.69
N LYS A 99 6.42 -18.67 8.95
CA LYS A 99 6.96 -18.08 10.19
C LYS A 99 6.76 -16.57 10.22
N LEU A 100 6.97 -15.93 9.08
CA LEU A 100 6.71 -14.49 8.95
C LEU A 100 5.23 -14.17 9.14
N LEU A 101 4.33 -14.98 8.60
CA LEU A 101 2.90 -14.81 8.77
C LEU A 101 2.46 -14.95 10.23
N GLU A 102 2.96 -15.97 10.94
CA GLU A 102 2.66 -16.17 12.36
C GLU A 102 3.21 -15.03 13.22
N LEU A 103 4.42 -14.56 12.93
CA LEU A 103 4.99 -13.39 13.60
C LEU A 103 4.13 -12.14 13.38
N ALA A 104 3.69 -11.89 12.14
CA ALA A 104 2.85 -10.75 11.81
C ALA A 104 1.49 -10.80 12.54
N LYS A 105 0.86 -11.98 12.64
CA LYS A 105 -0.37 -12.19 13.41
C LYS A 105 -0.16 -11.94 14.90
N LEU A 106 0.94 -12.44 15.46
CA LEU A 106 1.29 -12.25 16.86
C LEU A 106 1.49 -10.78 17.18
N ASP A 107 2.31 -10.08 16.40
CA ASP A 107 2.56 -8.64 16.56
C ASP A 107 1.27 -7.84 16.45
N PHE A 108 0.44 -8.14 15.43
CA PHE A 108 -0.87 -7.52 15.29
C PHE A 108 -1.72 -7.67 16.56
N ASN A 109 -1.80 -8.87 17.12
CA ASN A 109 -2.62 -9.16 18.30
C ASN A 109 -2.07 -8.48 19.56
N ILE A 110 -0.74 -8.43 19.75
CA ILE A 110 -0.11 -7.74 20.87
C ILE A 110 -0.46 -6.25 20.83
N VAL A 111 -0.24 -5.59 19.71
CA VAL A 111 -0.56 -4.17 19.53
C VAL A 111 -2.06 -3.92 19.70
N GLN A 112 -2.91 -4.81 19.19
CA GLN A 112 -4.36 -4.72 19.37
C GLN A 112 -4.78 -4.79 20.83
N SER A 113 -4.15 -5.68 21.62
CA SER A 113 -4.44 -5.80 23.05
C SER A 113 -4.04 -4.55 23.86
N VAL A 114 -2.94 -3.88 23.45
CA VAL A 114 -2.53 -2.60 24.04
C VAL A 114 -3.55 -1.52 23.74
N HIS A 115 -3.99 -1.39 22.49
CA HIS A 115 -5.01 -0.40 22.11
C HIS A 115 -6.34 -0.64 22.81
N GLN A 116 -6.76 -1.91 22.98
CA GLN A 116 -7.98 -2.23 23.72
C GLN A 116 -7.87 -1.85 25.19
N ARG A 117 -6.72 -2.04 25.81
CA ARG A 117 -6.45 -1.62 27.20
C ARG A 117 -6.50 -0.11 27.33
N ASP A 118 -5.78 0.60 26.44
CA ASP A 118 -5.77 2.06 26.41
C ASP A 118 -7.20 2.62 26.29
N LEU A 119 -8.01 2.08 25.38
CA LEU A 119 -9.41 2.48 25.20
C LEU A 119 -10.25 2.21 26.45
N LYS A 120 -10.06 1.04 27.10
CA LYS A 120 -10.77 0.71 28.32
C LYS A 120 -10.40 1.66 29.47
N ASP A 121 -9.13 1.98 29.62
CA ASP A 121 -8.68 2.89 30.65
C ASP A 121 -9.20 4.32 30.41
N MET A 122 -9.17 4.76 29.15
CA MET A 122 -9.73 6.06 28.77
C MET A 122 -11.25 6.13 28.96
N SER A 123 -11.99 5.08 28.67
CA SER A 123 -13.44 5.04 28.84
C SER A 123 -13.84 5.18 30.31
N ARG A 124 -12.99 4.76 31.25
CA ARG A 124 -13.22 4.92 32.69
C ARG A 124 -13.03 6.37 33.17
N TYR A 125 -12.16 7.13 32.48
CA TYR A 125 -11.91 8.53 32.83
C TYR A 125 -12.91 9.50 32.22
N ASN A 126 -13.88 9.05 31.39
CA ASN A 126 -14.45 9.96 30.42
C ASN A 126 -15.97 9.98 30.32
N SER A 127 -16.63 10.56 31.25
CA SER A 127 -17.94 11.18 30.98
C SER A 127 -17.86 12.63 30.46
N HIS A 128 -16.70 13.29 30.51
CA HIS A 128 -16.58 14.72 30.19
C HIS A 128 -15.57 15.13 29.09
N HIS A 129 -14.81 14.22 28.47
CA HIS A 129 -13.73 14.61 27.55
C HIS A 129 -13.69 13.84 26.20
N VAL A 130 -14.84 13.65 25.58
CA VAL A 130 -14.99 13.03 24.23
C VAL A 130 -14.04 13.63 23.19
N PRO A 131 -13.76 14.96 23.12
CA PRO A 131 -12.85 15.53 22.14
C PRO A 131 -11.40 15.06 22.28
N ILE A 132 -10.93 14.85 23.52
CA ILE A 132 -9.55 14.42 23.80
C ILE A 132 -9.34 12.97 23.38
N ILE A 133 -10.35 12.11 23.56
CA ILE A 133 -10.30 10.71 23.11
C ILE A 133 -10.18 10.64 21.59
N LEU A 134 -10.97 11.44 20.87
CA LEU A 134 -10.90 11.48 19.41
C LEU A 134 -9.51 11.92 18.93
N HIS A 135 -8.90 12.90 19.60
CA HIS A 135 -7.57 13.38 19.26
C HIS A 135 -6.46 12.35 19.55
N ILE A 136 -6.53 11.64 20.68
CA ILE A 136 -5.54 10.60 21.03
C ILE A 136 -5.71 9.35 20.17
N VAL A 137 -6.94 8.94 19.87
CA VAL A 137 -7.20 7.87 18.91
C VAL A 137 -6.63 8.25 17.56
N HIS A 138 -6.84 9.47 17.10
CA HIS A 138 -6.31 9.97 15.83
C HIS A 138 -4.78 9.98 15.83
N THR A 139 -4.13 10.47 16.88
CA THR A 139 -2.65 10.55 16.97
C THR A 139 -2.00 9.19 17.22
N LYS A 140 -2.54 8.34 18.07
CA LYS A 140 -2.00 6.99 18.32
C LYS A 140 -2.27 6.01 17.17
N PHE A 141 -3.40 6.13 16.47
CA PHE A 141 -3.69 5.31 15.29
C PHE A 141 -2.96 5.80 14.03
N ILE A 142 -2.62 7.08 13.95
CA ILE A 142 -1.93 7.68 12.80
C ILE A 142 -0.40 7.62 12.95
N LEU A 143 0.13 7.52 14.17
CA LEU A 143 1.58 7.57 14.46
C LEU A 143 2.12 6.38 15.28
N PRO A 144 2.21 5.18 14.79
CA PRO A 144 3.14 4.22 15.34
C PRO A 144 4.45 4.27 14.55
N LYS A 145 5.45 4.89 15.15
CA LYS A 145 6.83 5.01 14.67
C LYS A 145 7.50 3.67 14.28
N TYR A 146 6.94 2.55 14.73
CA TYR A 146 7.49 1.20 14.53
C TYR A 146 6.99 0.50 13.26
N ILE A 147 5.89 0.95 12.67
CA ILE A 147 5.32 0.34 11.45
C ILE A 147 6.00 0.86 10.18
N LEU A 148 6.57 2.05 10.23
CA LEU A 148 7.46 2.56 9.18
C LEU A 148 8.65 1.61 8.93
N HIS A 149 9.08 0.87 9.93
CA HIS A 149 10.21 -0.07 9.80
C HIS A 149 9.81 -1.31 8.98
N PHE A 150 8.61 -1.83 9.14
CA PHE A 150 8.16 -3.02 8.41
C PHE A 150 7.83 -2.72 6.93
N VAL A 151 7.18 -1.60 6.67
CA VAL A 151 6.92 -1.13 5.28
C VAL A 151 8.22 -0.65 4.62
N HIS A 152 9.17 -0.08 5.39
CA HIS A 152 10.48 0.34 4.88
C HIS A 152 11.42 -0.84 4.56
N ILE A 153 11.30 -1.96 5.25
CA ILE A 153 12.10 -3.17 4.97
C ILE A 153 11.62 -3.84 3.66
N GLN A 154 10.35 -3.77 3.33
CA GLN A 154 9.84 -4.34 2.07
C GLN A 154 10.09 -3.42 0.86
N ARG A 155 10.15 -2.09 1.05
CA ARG A 155 10.46 -1.14 -0.03
C ARG A 155 11.85 -1.32 -0.68
N PRO A 156 12.96 -1.48 0.06
CA PRO A 156 14.26 -1.67 -0.58
C PRO A 156 14.36 -3.01 -1.31
N ILE A 157 13.73 -4.07 -0.81
CA ILE A 157 13.69 -5.37 -1.50
C ILE A 157 12.90 -5.29 -2.81
N PHE A 158 11.84 -4.50 -2.84
CA PHE A 158 11.02 -4.27 -4.04
C PHE A 158 11.76 -3.38 -5.05
N LEU A 159 12.41 -2.31 -4.60
CA LEU A 159 13.23 -1.43 -5.44
C LEU A 159 14.50 -2.15 -5.96
N GLN A 160 15.09 -3.03 -5.14
CA GLN A 160 16.23 -3.84 -5.53
C GLN A 160 15.87 -4.89 -6.58
N LYS A 161 14.69 -5.51 -6.50
CA LYS A 161 14.15 -6.41 -7.53
C LYS A 161 13.78 -5.67 -8.82
N MET A 162 13.27 -4.44 -8.73
CA MET A 162 13.02 -3.61 -9.91
C MET A 162 14.33 -3.21 -10.60
N ASN A 163 15.37 -2.83 -9.84
CA ASN A 163 16.69 -2.53 -10.40
C ASN A 163 17.36 -3.75 -11.02
N GLN A 164 17.24 -4.94 -10.43
CA GLN A 164 17.78 -6.16 -11.02
C GLN A 164 17.10 -6.57 -12.34
N LYS A 165 15.80 -6.31 -12.50
CA LYS A 165 15.11 -6.53 -13.79
C LYS A 165 15.49 -5.52 -14.87
N ASN A 166 15.84 -4.29 -14.49
CA ASN A 166 16.23 -3.24 -15.45
C ASN A 166 17.65 -3.43 -16.02
N TYR A 167 18.49 -4.28 -15.42
CA TYR A 167 19.82 -4.61 -15.99
C TYR A 167 19.81 -5.68 -17.08
N SER A 168 18.64 -6.26 -17.39
CA SER A 168 18.51 -7.29 -18.44
C SER A 168 18.06 -6.76 -19.80
N TYR A 169 17.96 -5.43 -19.97
CA TYR A 169 17.60 -4.81 -21.25
C TYR A 169 18.69 -3.82 -21.71
N ASN A 170 19.93 -4.28 -21.78
CA ASN A 170 20.94 -3.64 -22.62
C ASN A 170 21.27 -4.57 -23.77
N PHE A 171 21.03 -4.09 -24.97
CA PHE A 171 21.24 -4.52 -26.36
C PHE A 171 20.03 -5.08 -27.05
#